data_784ce83549a5a73f5d2dc5d798b02ab9
#
_entry.id   784ce83549a5a73f5d2dc5d798b02ab9
#
_cell.length_a   1.000
_cell.length_b   1.000
_cell.length_c   1.000
_cell.angle_alpha   90.00
_cell.angle_beta   90.00
_cell.angle_gamma   90.00
#
_symmetry.space_group_name_H-M   'P 1'
#
loop_
_entity.id
_entity.type
_entity.pdbx_description
1 polymer ?
#
loop_
_entity_poly.entity_id
_entity_poly.type
_entity_poly.pdbx_seq_one_letter_code
_entity_poly.pdbx_strand_id
1 'polypeptide(L)'
;MADIKNYTLNFGPQHPAAHGVLRLVLELDGEVVQRADPHIGLLHRATEKLAEQKTFIQSVPYMDRLDYVSMMVNEHAYVMSIEKLIGVDVPLRAQYIRVMFDEITRVLNHLLWLGAHALDVGAMTVFLYAFREREDLMDCYEAVSGARLHAAYYRPGGVYRDLPDAMPQYRSNKARSDSAVKVMNENRQGSLLDFIEDFTNRFPRYIDEYETLLTDNRIWKQRLVDVGIVTPERAQAMGFTGPMLRGSGVEWDLRKKQPYEVYDLLDFDIPVGTNGDCYDRYLVRVQELRESNKIIRQCVEWLRNNPGPVMTSNHKVAPPSRVAMKTNMEELIHHFKLFTEGFHVPVGEAYCAVEHPKGEFGVYLVSDGANKPYRLKIRAPGFAHLQALDEMSRGHMLADVVTIIGTQDIVFGEIDR
;
A
#
# COMPACT_ATOMS: atom_id res chain seq x y z
N MET A 1 42.08 29.40 14.50
CA MET A 1 40.80 28.66 14.71
C MET A 1 41.11 27.24 14.30
N ALA A 2 40.84 26.24 15.12
CA ALA A 2 40.99 24.84 14.69
C ALA A 2 40.03 24.60 13.53
N ASP A 3 40.52 24.04 12.43
CA ASP A 3 39.64 23.58 11.34
C ASP A 3 38.63 22.61 11.93
N ILE A 4 37.36 22.97 11.90
CA ILE A 4 36.27 22.10 12.33
C ILE A 4 36.25 20.98 11.28
N LYS A 5 36.76 19.82 11.65
CA LYS A 5 36.68 18.65 10.79
C LYS A 5 35.26 18.18 10.75
N ASN A 6 34.75 17.89 9.54
CA ASN A 6 33.49 17.20 9.37
C ASN A 6 33.48 15.94 10.24
N TYR A 7 32.36 15.69 10.93
CA TYR A 7 32.23 14.47 11.73
C TYR A 7 31.19 13.56 11.12
N THR A 8 31.37 12.27 11.33
CA THR A 8 30.45 11.24 10.83
C THR A 8 29.52 10.81 11.94
N LEU A 9 28.23 10.80 11.67
CA LEU A 9 27.18 10.34 12.57
C LEU A 9 26.46 9.13 11.98
N ASN A 10 26.30 8.05 12.78
CA ASN A 10 25.40 6.95 12.44
C ASN A 10 24.01 7.28 12.96
N PHE A 11 23.09 7.58 12.06
CA PHE A 11 21.67 7.76 12.34
C PHE A 11 20.94 6.44 12.11
N GLY A 12 20.48 5.81 13.19
CA GLY A 12 19.92 4.44 13.13
C GLY A 12 21.01 3.33 13.06
N PRO A 13 20.59 2.04 13.07
CA PRO A 13 19.20 1.57 12.96
C PRO A 13 18.34 1.76 14.21
N GLN A 14 18.93 1.89 15.39
CA GLN A 14 18.19 2.14 16.63
C GLN A 14 17.91 3.64 16.79
N HIS A 15 16.93 4.13 16.05
CA HIS A 15 16.40 5.49 16.14
C HIS A 15 14.94 5.47 15.68
N PRO A 16 14.00 6.16 16.35
CA PRO A 16 12.59 6.17 15.96
C PRO A 16 12.35 6.54 14.48
N ALA A 17 12.99 7.60 14.01
CA ALA A 17 12.87 8.08 12.63
C ALA A 17 13.67 7.25 11.60
N ALA A 18 14.43 6.25 12.01
CA ALA A 18 15.12 5.29 11.13
C ALA A 18 14.32 4.01 10.90
N HIS A 19 13.05 3.96 11.30
CA HIS A 19 12.14 2.83 11.15
C HIS A 19 12.69 1.49 11.69
N GLY A 20 13.69 1.56 12.59
CA GLY A 20 14.34 0.41 13.22
C GLY A 20 15.34 -0.37 12.37
N VAL A 21 15.45 -0.07 11.06
CA VAL A 21 16.23 -0.87 10.10
C VAL A 21 17.07 -0.03 9.11
N LEU A 22 16.93 1.29 9.09
CA LEU A 22 17.80 2.16 8.30
C LEU A 22 19.07 2.48 9.09
N ARG A 23 20.21 2.15 8.53
CA ARG A 23 21.48 2.73 8.95
C ARG A 23 21.83 3.86 7.98
N LEU A 24 21.75 5.09 8.44
CA LEU A 24 22.12 6.28 7.66
C LEU A 24 23.43 6.83 8.18
N VAL A 25 24.44 6.88 7.35
CA VAL A 25 25.73 7.50 7.68
C VAL A 25 25.71 8.94 7.18
N LEU A 26 25.74 9.87 8.10
CA LEU A 26 25.73 11.30 7.82
C LEU A 26 27.12 11.89 8.00
N GLU A 27 27.56 12.69 7.04
CA GLU A 27 28.72 13.59 7.18
C GLU A 27 28.19 14.99 7.42
N LEU A 28 28.56 15.58 8.55
CA LEU A 28 28.04 16.85 9.06
C LEU A 28 29.16 17.88 9.20
N ASP A 29 28.84 19.12 8.82
CA ASP A 29 29.59 20.31 9.18
C ASP A 29 28.76 21.10 10.22
N GLY A 30 29.10 20.97 11.50
CA GLY A 30 28.22 21.37 12.58
C GLY A 30 26.91 20.55 12.56
N GLU A 31 25.77 21.20 12.33
CA GLU A 31 24.47 20.54 12.17
C GLU A 31 24.02 20.42 10.70
N VAL A 32 24.82 20.94 9.74
CA VAL A 32 24.48 20.94 8.32
C VAL A 32 24.99 19.68 7.66
N VAL A 33 24.09 19.02 6.91
CA VAL A 33 24.40 17.77 6.19
C VAL A 33 25.20 18.07 4.93
N GLN A 34 26.36 17.44 4.82
CA GLN A 34 27.21 17.48 3.65
C GLN A 34 26.96 16.25 2.75
N ARG A 35 26.69 15.10 3.38
CA ARG A 35 26.42 13.84 2.71
C ARG A 35 25.53 12.94 3.58
N ALA A 36 24.62 12.23 2.93
CA ALA A 36 23.78 11.22 3.56
C ALA A 36 23.91 9.89 2.75
N ASP A 37 24.43 8.85 3.39
CA ASP A 37 24.68 7.54 2.77
C ASP A 37 23.77 6.48 3.42
N PRO A 38 22.66 6.12 2.76
CA PRO A 38 21.71 5.12 3.28
C PRO A 38 22.21 3.70 3.06
N HIS A 39 22.37 2.95 4.14
CA HIS A 39 22.69 1.53 4.14
C HIS A 39 21.43 0.71 4.40
N ILE A 40 21.04 -0.08 3.40
CA ILE A 40 19.87 -0.96 3.43
C ILE A 40 20.28 -2.43 3.55
N GLY A 41 19.29 -3.32 3.72
CA GLY A 41 19.51 -4.76 3.77
C GLY A 41 19.26 -5.39 5.14
N LEU A 42 19.05 -4.60 6.20
CA LEU A 42 18.78 -5.14 7.54
C LEU A 42 17.43 -5.88 7.64
N LEU A 43 16.51 -5.63 6.69
CA LEU A 43 15.24 -6.34 6.56
C LEU A 43 15.18 -7.20 5.29
N HIS A 44 16.32 -7.55 4.70
CA HIS A 44 16.35 -8.42 3.53
C HIS A 44 15.98 -9.85 3.91
N ARG A 45 14.91 -10.36 3.27
CA ARG A 45 14.32 -11.68 3.57
C ARG A 45 14.35 -12.59 2.35
N ALA A 46 15.03 -12.20 1.29
CA ALA A 46 15.12 -12.92 0.02
C ALA A 46 13.73 -13.23 -0.60
N THR A 47 12.77 -12.33 -0.48
CA THR A 47 11.37 -12.55 -0.90
C THR A 47 11.26 -12.94 -2.37
N GLU A 48 11.99 -12.29 -3.27
CA GLU A 48 12.04 -12.65 -4.69
C GLU A 48 12.49 -14.10 -4.88
N LYS A 49 13.54 -14.52 -4.17
CA LYS A 49 14.09 -15.87 -4.29
C LYS A 49 13.24 -16.95 -3.62
N LEU A 50 12.60 -16.61 -2.52
CA LEU A 50 11.65 -17.52 -1.86
C LEU A 50 10.42 -17.76 -2.73
N ALA A 51 9.90 -16.73 -3.40
CA ALA A 51 8.78 -16.86 -4.32
C ALA A 51 9.09 -17.82 -5.49
N GLU A 52 10.33 -17.84 -6.00
CA GLU A 52 10.78 -18.76 -7.05
C GLU A 52 10.78 -20.24 -6.60
N GLN A 53 10.74 -20.51 -5.29
CA GLN A 53 10.67 -21.87 -4.73
C GLN A 53 9.26 -22.34 -4.36
N LYS A 54 8.28 -21.45 -4.42
CA LYS A 54 6.89 -21.71 -4.05
C LYS A 54 5.98 -21.68 -5.27
N THR A 55 4.83 -22.32 -5.19
CA THR A 55 3.81 -22.20 -6.25
C THR A 55 3.30 -20.77 -6.33
N PHE A 56 2.72 -20.39 -7.46
CA PHE A 56 2.19 -19.03 -7.67
C PHE A 56 1.23 -18.59 -6.55
N ILE A 57 0.33 -19.48 -6.11
CA ILE A 57 -0.61 -19.15 -5.01
C ILE A 57 0.11 -19.03 -3.66
N GLN A 58 1.08 -19.91 -3.38
CA GLN A 58 1.83 -19.89 -2.12
C GLN A 58 2.72 -18.63 -1.99
N SER A 59 3.00 -17.96 -3.10
CA SER A 59 3.81 -16.74 -3.10
C SER A 59 3.00 -15.47 -2.84
N VAL A 60 1.66 -15.50 -2.95
CA VAL A 60 0.80 -14.33 -2.67
C VAL A 60 1.04 -13.76 -1.26
N PRO A 61 1.09 -14.57 -0.18
CA PRO A 61 1.34 -14.02 1.17
C PRO A 61 2.69 -13.32 1.34
N TYR A 62 3.68 -13.59 0.49
CA TYR A 62 4.95 -12.85 0.53
C TYR A 62 4.79 -11.41 0.06
N MET A 63 3.85 -11.16 -0.88
CA MET A 63 3.58 -9.80 -1.38
C MET A 63 3.06 -8.90 -0.27
N ASP A 64 2.14 -9.40 0.56
CA ASP A 64 1.62 -8.65 1.71
C ASP A 64 2.70 -8.12 2.65
N ARG A 65 3.83 -8.81 2.75
CA ARG A 65 4.91 -8.50 3.67
C ARG A 65 6.01 -7.62 3.06
N LEU A 66 5.84 -7.20 1.83
CA LEU A 66 6.74 -6.23 1.18
C LEU A 66 6.49 -4.84 1.75
N ASP A 67 5.50 -4.12 1.28
CA ASP A 67 4.98 -2.99 2.00
C ASP A 67 3.86 -3.45 2.93
N TYR A 68 4.21 -3.69 4.19
CA TYR A 68 3.28 -4.18 5.21
C TYR A 68 2.26 -3.13 5.68
N VAL A 69 2.26 -1.96 5.06
CA VAL A 69 1.26 -0.91 5.26
C VAL A 69 0.21 -0.92 4.15
N SER A 70 0.58 -1.41 2.95
CA SER A 70 -0.28 -1.38 1.74
C SER A 70 -0.46 -2.78 1.14
N MET A 71 -0.90 -3.74 1.94
CA MET A 71 -0.86 -5.16 1.66
C MET A 71 -1.60 -5.57 0.39
N MET A 72 -2.89 -5.23 0.26
CA MET A 72 -3.71 -5.73 -0.87
C MET A 72 -3.26 -5.16 -2.22
N VAL A 73 -2.73 -3.93 -2.27
CA VAL A 73 -2.19 -3.37 -3.51
C VAL A 73 -0.94 -4.12 -3.99
N ASN A 74 -0.10 -4.61 -3.05
CA ASN A 74 1.04 -5.45 -3.41
C ASN A 74 0.58 -6.78 -4.03
N GLU A 75 -0.46 -7.42 -3.44
CA GLU A 75 -1.06 -8.63 -4.00
C GLU A 75 -1.56 -8.39 -5.43
N HIS A 76 -2.19 -7.22 -5.65
CA HIS A 76 -2.81 -6.86 -6.92
C HIS A 76 -1.81 -6.90 -8.08
N ALA A 77 -0.67 -6.23 -7.97
CA ALA A 77 0.36 -6.22 -9.01
C ALA A 77 0.85 -7.65 -9.35
N TYR A 78 1.03 -8.49 -8.34
CA TYR A 78 1.46 -9.87 -8.53
C TYR A 78 0.39 -10.73 -9.22
N VAL A 79 -0.85 -10.64 -8.76
CA VAL A 79 -1.98 -11.41 -9.31
C VAL A 79 -2.26 -11.01 -10.75
N MET A 80 -2.26 -9.71 -11.07
CA MET A 80 -2.39 -9.21 -12.44
C MET A 80 -1.29 -9.75 -13.38
N SER A 81 -0.06 -9.88 -12.88
CA SER A 81 1.05 -10.43 -13.67
C SER A 81 0.80 -11.89 -14.04
N ILE A 82 0.24 -12.67 -13.11
CA ILE A 82 -0.15 -14.07 -13.36
C ILE A 82 -1.32 -14.13 -14.34
N GLU A 83 -2.36 -13.33 -14.13
CA GLU A 83 -3.55 -13.27 -14.99
C GLU A 83 -3.20 -12.93 -16.43
N LYS A 84 -2.29 -11.97 -16.62
CA LYS A 84 -1.77 -11.59 -17.94
C LYS A 84 -1.06 -12.74 -18.65
N LEU A 85 -0.29 -13.56 -17.92
CA LEU A 85 0.41 -14.72 -18.49
C LEU A 85 -0.54 -15.87 -18.82
N ILE A 86 -1.54 -16.11 -17.98
CA ILE A 86 -2.52 -17.20 -18.19
C ILE A 86 -3.59 -16.81 -19.22
N GLY A 87 -3.87 -15.51 -19.38
CA GLY A 87 -4.95 -15.01 -20.22
C GLY A 87 -6.33 -15.28 -19.61
N VAL A 88 -6.48 -15.03 -18.29
CA VAL A 88 -7.73 -15.24 -17.56
C VAL A 88 -8.44 -13.91 -17.34
N ASP A 89 -9.73 -13.86 -17.71
CA ASP A 89 -10.58 -12.71 -17.45
C ASP A 89 -11.08 -12.71 -15.99
N VAL A 90 -11.03 -11.54 -15.39
CA VAL A 90 -11.53 -11.29 -14.04
C VAL A 90 -12.97 -10.78 -14.12
N PRO A 91 -13.92 -11.38 -13.38
CA PRO A 91 -15.30 -10.90 -13.35
C PRO A 91 -15.39 -9.43 -12.89
N LEU A 92 -16.29 -8.67 -13.53
CA LEU A 92 -16.42 -7.22 -13.27
C LEU A 92 -16.67 -6.90 -11.79
N ARG A 93 -17.47 -7.73 -11.08
CA ARG A 93 -17.69 -7.57 -9.65
C ARG A 93 -16.39 -7.69 -8.84
N ALA A 94 -15.52 -8.64 -9.21
CA ALA A 94 -14.22 -8.80 -8.55
C ALA A 94 -13.29 -7.60 -8.81
N GLN A 95 -13.34 -7.03 -10.01
CA GLN A 95 -12.58 -5.82 -10.35
C GLN A 95 -12.99 -4.63 -9.47
N TYR A 96 -14.29 -4.38 -9.30
CA TYR A 96 -14.79 -3.34 -8.39
C TYR A 96 -14.41 -3.60 -6.92
N ILE A 97 -14.43 -4.85 -6.47
CA ILE A 97 -13.98 -5.21 -5.12
C ILE A 97 -12.49 -4.91 -4.95
N ARG A 98 -11.65 -5.28 -5.93
CA ARG A 98 -10.21 -4.99 -5.90
C ARG A 98 -9.94 -3.49 -5.84
N VAL A 99 -10.55 -2.71 -6.73
CA VAL A 99 -10.38 -1.25 -6.74
C VAL A 99 -10.85 -0.61 -5.42
N MET A 100 -11.97 -1.06 -4.88
CA MET A 100 -12.46 -0.58 -3.58
C MET A 100 -11.43 -0.84 -2.46
N PHE A 101 -10.86 -2.04 -2.40
CA PHE A 101 -9.87 -2.38 -1.39
C PHE A 101 -8.49 -1.78 -1.68
N ASP A 102 -8.11 -1.52 -2.92
CA ASP A 102 -6.91 -0.76 -3.24
C ASP A 102 -7.00 0.66 -2.68
N GLU A 103 -8.16 1.32 -2.82
CA GLU A 103 -8.34 2.66 -2.29
C GLU A 103 -8.52 2.68 -0.76
N ILE A 104 -9.14 1.66 -0.16
CA ILE A 104 -9.12 1.46 1.31
C ILE A 104 -7.67 1.30 1.79
N THR A 105 -6.85 0.56 1.07
CA THR A 105 -5.43 0.38 1.37
C THR A 105 -4.67 1.70 1.24
N ARG A 106 -4.99 2.52 0.23
CA ARG A 106 -4.39 3.87 0.09
C ARG A 106 -4.72 4.75 1.28
N VAL A 107 -5.96 4.74 1.73
CA VAL A 107 -6.36 5.47 2.94
C VAL A 107 -5.61 4.95 4.18
N LEU A 108 -5.52 3.62 4.35
CA LEU A 108 -4.75 2.99 5.43
C LEU A 108 -3.29 3.44 5.43
N ASN A 109 -2.66 3.48 4.25
CA ASN A 109 -1.27 3.92 4.12
C ASN A 109 -1.11 5.39 4.46
N HIS A 110 -1.91 6.26 3.87
CA HIS A 110 -1.77 7.70 4.08
C HIS A 110 -2.08 8.12 5.51
N LEU A 111 -2.98 7.45 6.20
CA LEU A 111 -3.23 7.70 7.63
C LEU A 111 -2.03 7.29 8.49
N LEU A 112 -1.40 6.13 8.22
CA LEU A 112 -0.18 5.76 8.96
C LEU A 112 0.96 6.71 8.66
N TRP A 113 1.17 7.02 7.38
CA TRP A 113 2.20 7.96 6.95
C TRP A 113 2.00 9.33 7.62
N LEU A 114 0.78 9.88 7.58
CA LEU A 114 0.46 11.17 8.18
C LEU A 114 0.75 11.18 9.69
N GLY A 115 0.30 10.15 10.39
CA GLY A 115 0.53 10.00 11.82
C GLY A 115 2.02 9.89 12.17
N ALA A 116 2.76 9.04 11.46
CA ALA A 116 4.20 8.84 11.69
C ALA A 116 5.02 10.10 11.34
N HIS A 117 4.73 10.72 10.20
CA HIS A 117 5.42 11.95 9.78
C HIS A 117 5.13 13.12 10.72
N ALA A 118 3.88 13.26 11.17
CA ALA A 118 3.52 14.25 12.18
C ALA A 118 4.22 13.99 13.52
N LEU A 119 4.33 12.73 13.95
CA LEU A 119 5.08 12.33 15.13
C LEU A 119 6.57 12.72 15.04
N ASP A 120 7.20 12.48 13.90
CA ASP A 120 8.60 12.80 13.64
C ASP A 120 8.86 14.31 13.72
N VAL A 121 7.90 15.14 13.33
CA VAL A 121 7.96 16.60 13.44
C VAL A 121 7.59 17.09 14.85
N GLY A 122 6.98 16.23 15.69
CA GLY A 122 6.62 16.51 17.08
C GLY A 122 5.10 16.55 17.39
N ALA A 123 4.23 16.32 16.42
CA ALA A 123 2.77 16.33 16.61
C ALA A 123 2.21 14.92 16.94
N MET A 124 2.55 14.39 18.12
CA MET A 124 2.19 13.03 18.55
C MET A 124 0.68 12.77 18.57
N THR A 125 -0.13 13.75 18.86
CA THR A 125 -1.60 13.59 18.96
C THR A 125 -2.22 13.15 17.63
N VAL A 126 -1.70 13.64 16.51
CA VAL A 126 -2.18 13.27 15.15
C VAL A 126 -1.99 11.77 14.88
N PHE A 127 -0.91 11.18 15.38
CA PHE A 127 -0.67 9.75 15.30
C PHE A 127 -1.81 8.94 15.94
N LEU A 128 -2.23 9.33 17.15
CA LEU A 128 -3.32 8.64 17.85
C LEU A 128 -4.66 8.80 17.13
N TYR A 129 -4.94 9.98 16.58
CA TYR A 129 -6.16 10.21 15.81
C TYR A 129 -6.19 9.39 14.51
N ALA A 130 -5.09 9.36 13.77
CA ALA A 130 -5.00 8.58 12.53
C ALA A 130 -5.25 7.08 12.77
N PHE A 131 -4.84 6.54 13.90
CA PHE A 131 -5.09 5.14 14.25
C PHE A 131 -6.55 4.83 14.58
N ARG A 132 -7.35 5.80 14.99
CA ARG A 132 -8.79 5.63 15.21
C ARG A 132 -9.49 5.20 13.91
N GLU A 133 -9.24 5.90 12.80
CA GLU A 133 -9.83 5.58 11.50
C GLU A 133 -9.21 4.33 10.88
N ARG A 134 -7.92 4.09 11.14
CA ARG A 134 -7.25 2.87 10.68
C ARG A 134 -7.88 1.61 11.28
N GLU A 135 -8.31 1.64 12.52
CA GLU A 135 -8.97 0.49 13.16
C GLU A 135 -10.25 0.09 12.41
N ASP A 136 -11.11 1.04 12.03
CA ASP A 136 -12.31 0.76 11.23
C ASP A 136 -11.95 0.10 9.89
N LEU A 137 -10.92 0.58 9.20
CA LEU A 137 -10.51 0.02 7.92
C LEU A 137 -9.84 -1.37 8.04
N MET A 138 -9.12 -1.63 9.12
CA MET A 138 -8.60 -2.97 9.40
C MET A 138 -9.72 -3.97 9.71
N ASP A 139 -10.85 -3.51 10.25
CA ASP A 139 -12.05 -4.32 10.41
C ASP A 139 -12.66 -4.73 9.05
N CYS A 140 -12.56 -3.87 8.02
CA CYS A 140 -12.94 -4.25 6.66
C CYS A 140 -12.05 -5.38 6.11
N TYR A 141 -10.73 -5.32 6.34
CA TYR A 141 -9.80 -6.39 5.97
C TYR A 141 -10.14 -7.70 6.66
N GLU A 142 -10.38 -7.65 7.98
CA GLU A 142 -10.77 -8.83 8.76
C GLU A 142 -12.08 -9.44 8.26
N ALA A 143 -13.04 -8.60 7.85
CA ALA A 143 -14.33 -9.07 7.36
C ALA A 143 -14.22 -9.94 6.12
N VAL A 144 -13.32 -9.62 5.18
CA VAL A 144 -13.15 -10.37 3.92
C VAL A 144 -12.11 -11.48 3.99
N SER A 145 -11.07 -11.32 4.79
CA SER A 145 -9.93 -12.25 4.81
C SER A 145 -9.79 -13.06 6.10
N GLY A 146 -10.32 -12.55 7.20
CA GLY A 146 -10.09 -13.07 8.56
C GLY A 146 -8.81 -12.54 9.19
N ALA A 147 -8.03 -11.70 8.49
CA ALA A 147 -6.80 -11.08 8.98
C ALA A 147 -6.91 -9.55 8.90
N ARG A 148 -6.45 -8.87 9.96
CA ARG A 148 -6.50 -7.40 10.05
C ARG A 148 -5.48 -6.68 9.17
N LEU A 149 -4.39 -7.37 8.79
CA LEU A 149 -3.28 -6.83 8.00
C LEU A 149 -3.02 -7.70 6.78
N HIS A 150 -2.27 -8.78 6.90
CA HIS A 150 -1.83 -9.64 5.80
C HIS A 150 -2.98 -10.54 5.35
N ALA A 151 -3.71 -10.08 4.35
CA ALA A 151 -4.99 -10.65 3.96
C ALA A 151 -4.88 -11.85 3.00
N ALA A 152 -3.94 -11.81 2.06
CA ALA A 152 -3.85 -12.76 0.94
C ALA A 152 -5.21 -12.98 0.28
N TYR A 153 -5.93 -11.88 0.03
CA TYR A 153 -7.33 -11.89 -0.39
C TYR A 153 -7.49 -11.96 -1.91
N TYR A 154 -6.60 -11.30 -2.66
CA TYR A 154 -6.63 -11.36 -4.11
C TYR A 154 -6.08 -12.70 -4.59
N ARG A 155 -6.72 -13.24 -5.61
CA ARG A 155 -6.37 -14.52 -6.22
C ARG A 155 -6.35 -14.40 -7.73
N PRO A 156 -5.52 -15.15 -8.43
CA PRO A 156 -5.59 -15.20 -9.88
C PRO A 156 -7.00 -15.56 -10.35
N GLY A 157 -7.60 -14.66 -11.15
CA GLY A 157 -8.98 -14.78 -11.63
C GLY A 157 -10.05 -14.16 -10.75
N GLY A 158 -9.69 -13.40 -9.69
CA GLY A 158 -10.66 -12.69 -8.85
C GLY A 158 -10.23 -12.46 -7.41
N VAL A 159 -11.15 -12.68 -6.47
CA VAL A 159 -10.93 -12.55 -5.02
C VAL A 159 -11.35 -13.85 -4.31
N TYR A 160 -10.76 -14.10 -3.13
CA TYR A 160 -10.95 -15.35 -2.38
C TYR A 160 -12.42 -15.66 -2.07
N ARG A 161 -13.22 -14.65 -1.73
CA ARG A 161 -14.66 -14.76 -1.48
C ARG A 161 -15.36 -13.43 -1.67
N ASP A 162 -16.67 -13.45 -1.84
CA ASP A 162 -17.48 -12.23 -1.93
C ASP A 162 -17.56 -11.49 -0.59
N LEU A 163 -18.03 -10.27 -0.65
CA LEU A 163 -18.24 -9.40 0.52
C LEU A 163 -19.28 -10.02 1.45
N PRO A 164 -19.06 -10.01 2.76
CA PRO A 164 -20.01 -10.57 3.71
C PRO A 164 -21.27 -9.71 3.84
N ASP A 165 -22.45 -10.37 3.88
CA ASP A 165 -23.74 -9.73 4.10
C ASP A 165 -23.95 -9.25 5.55
N ALA A 166 -23.06 -9.65 6.45
CA ALA A 166 -23.05 -9.21 7.85
C ALA A 166 -21.62 -9.08 8.35
N MET A 167 -21.32 -7.96 9.01
CA MET A 167 -20.02 -7.73 9.64
C MET A 167 -19.74 -8.79 10.72
N PRO A 168 -18.55 -9.40 10.74
CA PRO A 168 -18.14 -10.31 11.79
C PRO A 168 -18.18 -9.63 13.16
N GLN A 169 -18.85 -10.27 14.12
CA GLN A 169 -19.00 -9.75 15.47
C GLN A 169 -17.90 -10.30 16.38
N TYR A 170 -17.33 -9.43 17.21
CA TYR A 170 -16.43 -9.85 18.29
C TYR A 170 -17.20 -10.67 19.32
N ARG A 171 -16.52 -11.63 19.94
CA ARG A 171 -17.06 -12.46 21.02
C ARG A 171 -16.30 -12.22 22.32
N SER A 172 -17.00 -12.26 23.43
CA SER A 172 -16.34 -12.24 24.75
C SER A 172 -15.44 -13.47 24.96
N ASN A 173 -14.35 -13.23 25.65
CA ASN A 173 -13.39 -14.27 26.04
C ASN A 173 -12.66 -13.83 27.32
N LYS A 174 -11.66 -14.60 27.76
CA LYS A 174 -10.87 -14.28 28.97
C LYS A 174 -10.18 -12.89 28.91
N ALA A 175 -9.90 -12.37 27.72
CA ALA A 175 -9.22 -11.09 27.52
C ALA A 175 -10.21 -9.92 27.25
N ARG A 176 -11.47 -10.22 26.89
CA ARG A 176 -12.47 -9.22 26.50
C ARG A 176 -13.77 -9.49 27.25
N SER A 177 -14.16 -8.56 28.11
CA SER A 177 -15.44 -8.61 28.84
C SER A 177 -16.63 -8.37 27.91
N ASP A 178 -17.83 -8.79 28.32
CA ASP A 178 -19.06 -8.57 27.55
C ASP A 178 -19.33 -7.08 27.29
N SER A 179 -19.03 -6.21 28.25
CA SER A 179 -19.19 -4.75 28.10
C SER A 179 -18.23 -4.20 27.04
N ALA A 180 -16.95 -4.63 27.02
CA ALA A 180 -15.99 -4.23 26.01
C ALA A 180 -16.41 -4.71 24.62
N VAL A 181 -16.85 -5.97 24.51
CA VAL A 181 -17.32 -6.57 23.24
C VAL A 181 -18.56 -5.82 22.71
N LYS A 182 -19.46 -5.41 23.59
CA LYS A 182 -20.64 -4.61 23.20
C LYS A 182 -20.21 -3.30 22.54
N VAL A 183 -19.30 -2.55 23.15
CA VAL A 183 -18.77 -1.30 22.59
C VAL A 183 -18.07 -1.55 21.25
N MET A 184 -17.23 -2.58 21.16
CA MET A 184 -16.51 -2.92 19.91
C MET A 184 -17.46 -3.31 18.78
N ASN A 185 -18.64 -3.81 19.06
CA ASN A 185 -19.62 -4.22 18.06
C ASN A 185 -20.67 -3.12 17.74
N GLU A 186 -20.65 -1.99 18.40
CA GLU A 186 -21.65 -0.92 18.18
C GLU A 186 -21.69 -0.46 16.72
N ASN A 187 -20.53 -0.31 16.08
CA ASN A 187 -20.41 0.12 14.70
C ASN A 187 -20.42 -1.04 13.69
N ARG A 188 -20.43 -2.30 14.13
CA ARG A 188 -20.39 -3.49 13.27
C ARG A 188 -21.79 -4.04 12.94
N GLN A 189 -22.72 -3.15 12.60
CA GLN A 189 -24.09 -3.51 12.23
C GLN A 189 -24.26 -3.56 10.72
N GLY A 190 -25.10 -4.46 10.21
CA GLY A 190 -25.37 -4.57 8.78
C GLY A 190 -24.29 -5.31 7.98
N SER A 191 -24.29 -5.10 6.68
CA SER A 191 -23.32 -5.66 5.74
C SER A 191 -21.97 -4.92 5.78
N LEU A 192 -20.95 -5.51 5.17
CA LEU A 192 -19.67 -4.82 5.00
C LEU A 192 -19.81 -3.54 4.15
N LEU A 193 -20.69 -3.56 3.14
CA LEU A 193 -20.94 -2.37 2.33
C LEU A 193 -21.60 -1.25 3.13
N ASP A 194 -22.48 -1.57 4.09
CA ASP A 194 -23.08 -0.58 4.99
C ASP A 194 -22.03 0.03 5.92
N PHE A 195 -21.11 -0.79 6.42
CA PHE A 195 -20.01 -0.33 7.27
C PHE A 195 -19.06 0.60 6.51
N ILE A 196 -18.68 0.24 5.28
CA ILE A 196 -17.81 1.08 4.43
C ILE A 196 -18.53 2.39 4.05
N GLU A 197 -19.81 2.35 3.73
CA GLU A 197 -20.59 3.55 3.41
C GLU A 197 -20.66 4.50 4.61
N ASP A 198 -20.94 4.01 5.81
CA ASP A 198 -20.92 4.81 7.02
C ASP A 198 -19.53 5.44 7.28
N PHE A 199 -18.46 4.65 7.11
CA PHE A 199 -17.09 5.17 7.18
C PHE A 199 -16.87 6.30 6.18
N THR A 200 -17.20 6.11 4.90
CA THR A 200 -16.97 7.12 3.85
C THR A 200 -17.78 8.40 4.06
N ASN A 201 -18.92 8.32 4.72
CA ASN A 201 -19.74 9.48 5.08
C ASN A 201 -19.12 10.30 6.23
N ARG A 202 -18.45 9.64 7.18
CA ARG A 202 -17.79 10.29 8.33
C ARG A 202 -16.39 10.79 7.99
N PHE A 203 -15.68 10.14 7.08
CA PHE A 203 -14.26 10.34 6.82
C PHE A 203 -13.88 11.76 6.38
N PRO A 204 -14.64 12.50 5.54
CA PRO A 204 -14.32 13.87 5.19
C PRO A 204 -14.12 14.80 6.40
N ARG A 205 -14.95 14.63 7.43
CA ARG A 205 -14.83 15.40 8.68
C ARG A 205 -13.49 15.12 9.39
N TYR A 206 -13.01 13.87 9.35
CA TYR A 206 -11.73 13.53 9.97
C TYR A 206 -10.55 14.09 9.18
N ILE A 207 -10.65 14.15 7.86
CA ILE A 207 -9.64 14.83 7.04
C ILE A 207 -9.60 16.32 7.40
N ASP A 208 -10.74 16.99 7.53
CA ASP A 208 -10.83 18.38 7.95
C ASP A 208 -10.20 18.60 9.35
N GLU A 209 -10.37 17.64 10.27
CA GLU A 209 -9.73 17.66 11.59
C GLU A 209 -8.20 17.62 11.47
N TYR A 210 -7.64 16.76 10.63
CA TYR A 210 -6.19 16.71 10.39
C TYR A 210 -5.68 17.99 9.76
N GLU A 211 -6.38 18.53 8.77
CA GLU A 211 -5.99 19.80 8.14
C GLU A 211 -6.03 20.95 9.13
N THR A 212 -7.03 21.01 9.99
CA THR A 212 -7.12 22.04 11.05
C THR A 212 -5.93 21.97 12.01
N LEU A 213 -5.45 20.77 12.31
CA LEU A 213 -4.32 20.57 13.22
C LEU A 213 -2.96 20.86 12.57
N LEU A 214 -2.80 20.61 11.27
CA LEU A 214 -1.51 20.59 10.59
C LEU A 214 -1.37 21.69 9.52
N THR A 215 -2.32 21.80 8.57
CA THR A 215 -2.13 22.58 7.33
C THR A 215 -1.71 24.02 7.60
N ASP A 216 -2.37 24.72 8.52
CA ASP A 216 -2.02 26.10 8.87
C ASP A 216 -1.16 26.23 10.13
N ASN A 217 -0.72 25.13 10.69
CA ASN A 217 0.14 25.14 11.85
C ASN A 217 1.52 25.71 11.50
N ARG A 218 1.94 26.75 12.25
CA ARG A 218 3.21 27.45 12.02
C ARG A 218 4.42 26.52 12.10
N ILE A 219 4.45 25.60 13.07
CA ILE A 219 5.57 24.67 13.26
C ILE A 219 5.62 23.71 12.08
N TRP A 220 4.47 23.17 11.66
CA TRP A 220 4.37 22.28 10.53
C TRP A 220 4.88 22.93 9.24
N LYS A 221 4.40 24.14 8.93
CA LYS A 221 4.87 24.89 7.76
C LYS A 221 6.38 25.18 7.81
N GLN A 222 6.92 25.61 8.95
CA GLN A 222 8.35 25.90 9.09
C GLN A 222 9.24 24.67 8.95
N ARG A 223 8.69 23.47 9.17
CA ARG A 223 9.43 22.21 9.05
C ARG A 223 9.33 21.56 7.68
N LEU A 224 8.34 21.93 6.85
CA LEU A 224 8.07 21.28 5.58
C LEU A 224 8.25 22.19 4.35
N VAL A 225 7.92 23.48 4.47
CA VAL A 225 8.04 24.43 3.35
C VAL A 225 9.53 24.66 3.06
N ASP A 226 9.87 24.63 1.78
CA ASP A 226 11.24 24.75 1.25
C ASP A 226 12.23 23.67 1.73
N VAL A 227 11.75 22.57 2.30
CA VAL A 227 12.57 21.44 2.73
C VAL A 227 12.49 20.30 1.72
N GLY A 228 13.66 19.79 1.30
CA GLY A 228 13.76 18.64 0.40
C GLY A 228 13.14 18.89 -0.98
N ILE A 229 13.40 20.03 -1.56
CA ILE A 229 12.90 20.43 -2.88
C ILE A 229 13.51 19.54 -3.98
N VAL A 230 12.66 19.03 -4.87
CA VAL A 230 13.07 18.29 -6.08
C VAL A 230 12.32 18.83 -7.29
N THR A 231 13.07 19.28 -8.30
CA THR A 231 12.47 19.78 -9.55
C THR A 231 11.82 18.65 -10.36
N PRO A 232 10.86 18.95 -11.26
CA PRO A 232 10.23 17.93 -12.10
C PRO A 232 11.20 17.07 -12.91
N GLU A 233 12.21 17.72 -13.54
CA GLU A 233 13.21 17.03 -14.35
C GLU A 233 14.07 16.11 -13.48
N ARG A 234 14.42 16.59 -12.29
CA ARG A 234 15.25 15.79 -11.36
C ARG A 234 14.48 14.63 -10.78
N ALA A 235 13.21 14.83 -10.43
CA ALA A 235 12.31 13.79 -9.93
C ALA A 235 12.17 12.65 -10.96
N GLN A 236 12.01 12.97 -12.23
CA GLN A 236 11.97 11.98 -13.31
C GLN A 236 13.30 11.25 -13.48
N ALA A 237 14.42 11.97 -13.47
CA ALA A 237 15.76 11.38 -13.60
C ALA A 237 16.11 10.42 -12.46
N MET A 238 15.59 10.67 -11.25
CA MET A 238 15.74 9.80 -10.07
C MET A 238 14.75 8.63 -10.04
N GLY A 239 13.81 8.56 -10.96
CA GLY A 239 12.79 7.51 -11.01
C GLY A 239 11.69 7.66 -9.96
N PHE A 240 11.38 8.87 -9.55
CA PHE A 240 10.26 9.16 -8.67
C PHE A 240 8.93 8.80 -9.32
N THR A 241 8.00 8.33 -8.53
CA THR A 241 6.64 7.97 -8.93
C THR A 241 5.66 8.32 -7.81
N GLY A 242 4.37 8.30 -8.12
CA GLY A 242 3.32 8.57 -7.14
C GLY A 242 3.38 9.97 -6.53
N PRO A 243 3.04 10.11 -5.24
CA PRO A 243 3.02 11.40 -4.56
C PRO A 243 4.35 12.14 -4.57
N MET A 244 5.49 11.42 -4.61
CA MET A 244 6.82 12.02 -4.73
C MET A 244 7.00 12.75 -6.06
N LEU A 245 6.52 12.18 -7.16
CA LEU A 245 6.59 12.78 -8.49
C LEU A 245 5.52 13.87 -8.67
N ARG A 246 4.30 13.61 -8.20
CA ARG A 246 3.19 14.58 -8.28
C ARG A 246 3.45 15.81 -7.43
N GLY A 247 4.08 15.67 -6.28
CA GLY A 247 4.53 16.80 -5.45
C GLY A 247 5.49 17.74 -6.18
N SER A 248 6.27 17.22 -7.13
CA SER A 248 7.19 17.99 -7.98
C SER A 248 6.51 18.57 -9.24
N GLY A 249 5.20 18.52 -9.37
CA GLY A 249 4.45 19.16 -10.46
C GLY A 249 4.21 18.31 -11.71
N VAL A 250 4.50 17.00 -11.67
CA VAL A 250 4.27 16.10 -12.80
C VAL A 250 2.97 15.33 -12.62
N GLU A 251 2.02 15.55 -13.53
CA GLU A 251 0.73 14.84 -13.55
C GLU A 251 0.90 13.42 -14.11
N TRP A 252 1.39 12.51 -13.29
CA TRP A 252 1.53 11.10 -13.62
C TRP A 252 0.85 10.22 -12.59
N ASP A 253 -0.11 9.41 -13.04
CA ASP A 253 -0.84 8.44 -12.23
C ASP A 253 -1.28 7.28 -13.13
N LEU A 254 -0.91 6.05 -12.77
CA LEU A 254 -1.20 4.86 -13.57
C LEU A 254 -2.71 4.62 -13.70
N ARG A 255 -3.50 5.01 -12.70
CA ARG A 255 -4.96 4.86 -12.71
C ARG A 255 -5.64 5.64 -13.85
N LYS A 256 -4.99 6.70 -14.36
CA LYS A 256 -5.48 7.53 -15.49
C LYS A 256 -4.65 7.36 -16.77
N LYS A 257 -3.32 7.19 -16.67
CA LYS A 257 -2.43 7.10 -17.85
C LYS A 257 -2.36 5.69 -18.44
N GLN A 258 -2.50 4.66 -17.60
CA GLN A 258 -2.57 3.24 -17.97
C GLN A 258 -3.62 2.53 -17.12
N PRO A 259 -4.91 2.85 -17.30
CA PRO A 259 -5.98 2.31 -16.48
C PRO A 259 -5.94 0.78 -16.42
N TYR A 260 -6.17 0.26 -15.25
CA TYR A 260 -6.32 -1.17 -14.98
C TYR A 260 -7.61 -1.40 -14.20
N GLU A 261 -8.14 -2.62 -14.26
CA GLU A 261 -9.45 -2.96 -13.68
C GLU A 261 -10.55 -1.98 -14.16
N VAL A 262 -11.22 -1.30 -13.25
CA VAL A 262 -12.32 -0.38 -13.56
C VAL A 262 -12.00 1.10 -13.29
N TYR A 263 -10.73 1.47 -13.16
CA TYR A 263 -10.37 2.87 -12.89
C TYR A 263 -10.78 3.84 -14.00
N ASP A 264 -10.90 3.39 -15.23
CA ASP A 264 -11.38 4.17 -16.37
C ASP A 264 -12.88 4.52 -16.30
N LEU A 265 -13.65 3.77 -15.50
CA LEU A 265 -15.08 3.98 -15.28
C LEU A 265 -15.38 4.89 -14.08
N LEU A 266 -14.37 5.29 -13.32
CA LEU A 266 -14.50 6.02 -12.06
C LEU A 266 -14.10 7.49 -12.22
N ASP A 267 -14.86 8.36 -11.55
CA ASP A 267 -14.62 9.79 -11.53
C ASP A 267 -13.76 10.18 -10.31
N PHE A 268 -12.55 10.68 -10.56
CA PHE A 268 -11.63 11.22 -9.55
C PHE A 268 -10.60 12.12 -10.21
N ASP A 269 -9.99 13.01 -9.41
CA ASP A 269 -8.95 13.91 -9.86
C ASP A 269 -7.57 13.46 -9.38
N ILE A 270 -6.53 13.92 -10.09
CA ILE A 270 -5.14 13.65 -9.71
C ILE A 270 -4.58 14.93 -9.06
N PRO A 271 -4.29 14.92 -7.76
CA PRO A 271 -3.68 16.06 -7.11
C PRO A 271 -2.21 16.22 -7.53
N VAL A 272 -1.80 17.45 -7.82
CA VAL A 272 -0.45 17.80 -8.27
C VAL A 272 0.03 19.00 -7.48
N GLY A 273 1.27 18.93 -6.94
CA GLY A 273 1.95 20.04 -6.28
C GLY A 273 2.62 21.00 -7.26
N THR A 274 3.29 22.00 -6.76
CA THR A 274 3.95 23.05 -7.56
C THR A 274 5.41 23.29 -7.18
N ASN A 275 5.75 23.22 -5.89
CA ASN A 275 7.08 23.58 -5.38
C ASN A 275 8.04 22.40 -5.25
N GLY A 276 7.53 21.18 -5.20
CA GLY A 276 8.34 19.99 -5.07
C GLY A 276 8.98 19.80 -3.70
N ASP A 277 8.44 20.44 -2.66
CA ASP A 277 8.91 20.34 -1.28
C ASP A 277 8.11 19.33 -0.45
N CYS A 278 8.49 19.15 0.81
CA CYS A 278 7.78 18.25 1.73
C CYS A 278 6.34 18.70 2.00
N TYR A 279 6.07 20.01 1.95
CA TYR A 279 4.74 20.55 2.20
C TYR A 279 3.77 20.23 1.04
N ASP A 280 4.21 20.39 -0.19
CA ASP A 280 3.41 20.04 -1.36
C ASP A 280 3.10 18.52 -1.40
N ARG A 281 4.07 17.67 -1.05
CA ARG A 281 3.85 16.22 -0.92
C ARG A 281 2.83 15.88 0.16
N TYR A 282 2.82 16.63 1.25
CA TYR A 282 1.79 16.53 2.29
C TYR A 282 0.41 16.89 1.73
N LEU A 283 0.27 18.03 1.05
CA LEU A 283 -1.00 18.47 0.45
C LEU A 283 -1.53 17.48 -0.60
N VAL A 284 -0.65 16.95 -1.45
CA VAL A 284 -1.01 15.91 -2.44
C VAL A 284 -1.62 14.70 -1.76
N ARG A 285 -0.99 14.17 -0.68
CA ARG A 285 -1.51 12.99 0.01
C ARG A 285 -2.81 13.25 0.77
N VAL A 286 -2.98 14.44 1.33
CA VAL A 286 -4.24 14.83 1.97
C VAL A 286 -5.38 14.89 0.93
N GLN A 287 -5.11 15.43 -0.25
CA GLN A 287 -6.10 15.43 -1.32
C GLN A 287 -6.36 14.02 -1.86
N GLU A 288 -5.35 13.15 -1.93
CA GLU A 288 -5.53 11.74 -2.29
C GLU A 288 -6.47 11.00 -1.32
N LEU A 289 -6.47 11.33 -0.03
CA LEU A 289 -7.44 10.78 0.91
C LEU A 289 -8.88 11.12 0.51
N ARG A 290 -9.13 12.34 0.02
CA ARG A 290 -10.45 12.79 -0.44
C ARG A 290 -10.86 12.07 -1.73
N GLU A 291 -9.95 11.96 -2.68
CA GLU A 291 -10.21 11.28 -3.95
C GLU A 291 -10.43 9.76 -3.75
N SER A 292 -9.63 9.12 -2.89
CA SER A 292 -9.85 7.72 -2.53
C SER A 292 -11.22 7.49 -1.89
N ASN A 293 -11.66 8.38 -1.00
CA ASN A 293 -13.00 8.33 -0.42
C ASN A 293 -14.09 8.44 -1.49
N LYS A 294 -13.91 9.31 -2.50
CA LYS A 294 -14.81 9.46 -3.65
C LYS A 294 -14.88 8.18 -4.48
N ILE A 295 -13.75 7.53 -4.75
CA ILE A 295 -13.68 6.27 -5.48
C ILE A 295 -14.38 5.14 -4.71
N ILE A 296 -14.09 5.00 -3.40
CA ILE A 296 -14.70 3.97 -2.57
C ILE A 296 -16.23 4.08 -2.59
N ARG A 297 -16.78 5.28 -2.48
CA ARG A 297 -18.25 5.52 -2.55
C ARG A 297 -18.85 5.06 -3.87
N GLN A 298 -18.22 5.37 -5.00
CA GLN A 298 -18.66 4.92 -6.32
C GLN A 298 -18.64 3.39 -6.42
N CYS A 299 -17.59 2.74 -5.90
CA CYS A 299 -17.50 1.28 -5.86
C CYS A 299 -18.60 0.66 -4.99
N VAL A 300 -18.88 1.21 -3.81
CA VAL A 300 -19.95 0.74 -2.91
C VAL A 300 -21.31 0.83 -3.58
N GLU A 301 -21.63 1.96 -4.23
CA GLU A 301 -22.88 2.16 -4.96
C GLU A 301 -23.05 1.12 -6.08
N TRP A 302 -21.98 0.91 -6.87
CA TRP A 302 -22.03 -0.07 -7.96
C TRP A 302 -22.20 -1.50 -7.43
N LEU A 303 -21.43 -1.88 -6.41
CA LEU A 303 -21.42 -3.24 -5.84
C LEU A 303 -22.77 -3.65 -5.22
N ARG A 304 -23.52 -2.70 -4.64
CA ARG A 304 -24.87 -2.93 -4.11
C ARG A 304 -25.85 -3.35 -5.21
N ASN A 305 -25.74 -2.71 -6.37
CA ASN A 305 -26.70 -2.87 -7.45
C ASN A 305 -26.35 -4.00 -8.43
N ASN A 306 -25.13 -4.53 -8.34
CA ASN A 306 -24.60 -5.51 -9.31
C ASN A 306 -24.05 -6.77 -8.63
N PRO A 307 -24.93 -7.70 -8.21
CA PRO A 307 -24.48 -9.02 -7.76
C PRO A 307 -23.91 -9.82 -8.93
N GLY A 308 -22.94 -10.70 -8.64
CA GLY A 308 -22.30 -11.49 -9.69
C GLY A 308 -21.16 -12.36 -9.17
N PRO A 309 -20.50 -13.11 -10.04
CA PRO A 309 -19.35 -13.92 -9.64
C PRO A 309 -18.16 -13.04 -9.24
N VAL A 310 -17.37 -13.52 -8.29
CA VAL A 310 -16.15 -12.85 -7.80
C VAL A 310 -14.89 -13.61 -8.17
N MET A 311 -15.02 -14.71 -8.89
CA MET A 311 -13.93 -15.57 -9.34
C MET A 311 -14.22 -16.08 -10.73
N THR A 312 -13.19 -16.26 -11.54
CA THR A 312 -13.28 -16.87 -12.87
C THR A 312 -13.91 -18.27 -12.82
N SER A 313 -14.61 -18.66 -13.89
CA SER A 313 -15.13 -19.99 -14.05
C SER A 313 -14.09 -21.04 -14.53
N ASN A 314 -12.84 -20.62 -14.71
CA ASN A 314 -11.76 -21.53 -15.09
C ASN A 314 -11.26 -22.33 -13.87
N HIS A 315 -11.80 -23.52 -13.65
CA HIS A 315 -11.47 -24.35 -12.49
C HIS A 315 -10.07 -24.98 -12.53
N LYS A 316 -9.30 -24.74 -13.59
CA LYS A 316 -7.86 -25.05 -13.62
C LYS A 316 -7.03 -24.03 -12.86
N VAL A 317 -7.56 -22.83 -12.64
CA VAL A 317 -6.90 -21.73 -11.93
C VAL A 317 -7.60 -21.43 -10.60
N ALA A 318 -8.93 -21.45 -10.61
CA ALA A 318 -9.76 -21.15 -9.45
C ALA A 318 -10.41 -22.43 -8.88
N PRO A 319 -10.51 -22.57 -7.53
CA PRO A 319 -11.12 -23.73 -6.92
C PRO A 319 -12.61 -23.82 -7.25
N PRO A 320 -13.13 -25.02 -7.60
CA PRO A 320 -14.54 -25.22 -7.85
C PRO A 320 -15.36 -25.11 -6.56
N SER A 321 -16.67 -24.90 -6.72
CA SER A 321 -17.57 -24.85 -5.57
C SER A 321 -17.65 -26.18 -4.84
N ARG A 322 -17.94 -26.13 -3.52
CA ARG A 322 -18.09 -27.35 -2.71
C ARG A 322 -19.18 -28.30 -3.21
N VAL A 323 -20.24 -27.76 -3.83
CA VAL A 323 -21.32 -28.56 -4.43
C VAL A 323 -20.82 -29.26 -5.68
N ALA A 324 -20.15 -28.52 -6.59
CA ALA A 324 -19.58 -29.09 -7.81
C ALA A 324 -18.60 -30.25 -7.51
N MET A 325 -17.72 -30.09 -6.52
CA MET A 325 -16.79 -31.17 -6.10
C MET A 325 -17.49 -32.45 -5.63
N LYS A 326 -18.70 -32.35 -5.08
CA LYS A 326 -19.46 -33.51 -4.61
C LYS A 326 -20.26 -34.22 -5.69
N THR A 327 -20.56 -33.53 -6.77
CA THR A 327 -21.45 -34.00 -7.84
C THR A 327 -20.72 -34.29 -9.14
N ASN A 328 -19.54 -33.74 -9.34
CA ASN A 328 -18.75 -33.92 -10.57
C ASN A 328 -17.32 -34.38 -10.24
N MET A 329 -16.90 -35.49 -10.80
CA MET A 329 -15.58 -36.09 -10.61
C MET A 329 -14.47 -35.20 -11.17
N GLU A 330 -14.67 -34.51 -12.28
CA GLU A 330 -13.69 -33.63 -12.90
C GLU A 330 -13.37 -32.46 -12.00
N GLU A 331 -14.40 -31.86 -11.38
CA GLU A 331 -14.24 -30.76 -10.42
C GLU A 331 -13.50 -31.18 -9.14
N LEU A 332 -13.73 -32.40 -8.69
CA LEU A 332 -12.97 -32.96 -7.57
C LEU A 332 -11.47 -33.12 -7.91
N ILE A 333 -11.17 -33.54 -9.14
CA ILE A 333 -9.79 -33.68 -9.64
C ILE A 333 -9.14 -32.28 -9.75
N HIS A 334 -9.84 -31.29 -10.29
CA HIS A 334 -9.35 -29.91 -10.36
C HIS A 334 -9.02 -29.36 -8.97
N HIS A 335 -9.92 -29.53 -8.02
CA HIS A 335 -9.67 -29.13 -6.64
C HIS A 335 -8.42 -29.81 -6.04
N PHE A 336 -8.32 -31.14 -6.19
CA PHE A 336 -7.20 -31.89 -5.69
C PHE A 336 -5.87 -31.40 -6.28
N LYS A 337 -5.82 -31.22 -7.62
CA LYS A 337 -4.61 -30.73 -8.29
C LYS A 337 -4.21 -29.31 -7.88
N LEU A 338 -5.18 -28.39 -7.75
CA LEU A 338 -4.91 -27.02 -7.33
C LEU A 338 -4.25 -26.94 -5.94
N PHE A 339 -4.68 -27.81 -5.01
CA PHE A 339 -4.17 -27.78 -3.64
C PHE A 339 -2.90 -28.61 -3.43
N THR A 340 -2.62 -29.60 -4.31
CA THR A 340 -1.42 -30.45 -4.22
C THR A 340 -0.29 -29.94 -5.10
N GLU A 341 -0.56 -29.65 -6.36
CA GLU A 341 0.41 -29.27 -7.39
C GLU A 341 0.39 -27.77 -7.69
N GLY A 342 -0.77 -27.13 -7.58
CA GLY A 342 -1.00 -25.78 -8.12
C GLY A 342 -1.30 -25.81 -9.61
N PHE A 343 -1.48 -24.63 -10.21
CA PHE A 343 -1.67 -24.48 -11.64
C PHE A 343 -0.35 -24.16 -12.35
N HIS A 344 -0.25 -24.52 -13.62
CA HIS A 344 0.87 -24.18 -14.48
C HIS A 344 0.59 -22.88 -15.21
N VAL A 345 1.61 -22.02 -15.31
CA VAL A 345 1.54 -20.77 -16.06
C VAL A 345 2.29 -20.97 -17.39
N PRO A 346 1.73 -20.57 -18.54
CA PRO A 346 2.40 -20.71 -19.83
C PRO A 346 3.78 -20.04 -19.85
N VAL A 347 4.68 -20.54 -20.70
CA VAL A 347 6.00 -19.93 -20.91
C VAL A 347 5.83 -18.49 -21.42
N GLY A 348 6.47 -17.55 -20.75
CA GLY A 348 6.41 -16.15 -21.13
C GLY A 348 6.87 -15.24 -20.02
N GLU A 349 6.78 -13.95 -20.28
CA GLU A 349 7.12 -12.88 -19.32
C GLU A 349 6.03 -11.83 -19.30
N ALA A 350 5.79 -11.24 -18.13
CA ALA A 350 4.86 -10.14 -17.95
C ALA A 350 5.41 -9.13 -16.94
N TYR A 351 5.20 -7.86 -17.24
CA TYR A 351 5.32 -6.78 -16.28
C TYR A 351 3.94 -6.18 -16.06
N CYS A 352 3.55 -6.08 -14.81
CA CYS A 352 2.35 -5.35 -14.38
C CYS A 352 2.72 -4.42 -13.25
N ALA A 353 2.19 -3.21 -13.33
CA ALA A 353 2.37 -2.18 -12.31
C ALA A 353 1.02 -1.63 -11.88
N VAL A 354 0.93 -1.24 -10.64
CA VAL A 354 -0.23 -0.59 -10.03
C VAL A 354 0.17 0.75 -9.41
N GLU A 355 -0.76 1.67 -9.32
CA GLU A 355 -0.56 2.92 -8.59
C GLU A 355 -0.69 2.64 -7.08
N HIS A 356 0.42 2.28 -6.49
CA HIS A 356 0.54 2.05 -5.07
C HIS A 356 0.52 3.39 -4.30
N PRO A 357 0.09 3.45 -3.04
CA PRO A 357 0.07 4.70 -2.26
C PRO A 357 1.42 5.44 -2.20
N LYS A 358 2.52 4.71 -2.30
CA LYS A 358 3.89 5.25 -2.29
C LYS A 358 4.42 5.60 -3.68
N GLY A 359 3.80 5.06 -4.74
CA GLY A 359 4.20 5.26 -6.12
C GLY A 359 3.96 4.01 -6.98
N GLU A 360 4.62 3.90 -8.11
CA GLU A 360 4.50 2.72 -8.96
C GLU A 360 5.10 1.49 -8.28
N PHE A 361 4.26 0.52 -7.96
CA PHE A 361 4.68 -0.82 -7.54
C PHE A 361 4.51 -1.79 -8.71
N GLY A 362 5.58 -2.43 -9.14
CA GLY A 362 5.58 -3.29 -10.30
C GLY A 362 6.15 -4.68 -10.03
N VAL A 363 5.57 -5.67 -10.68
CA VAL A 363 6.03 -7.05 -10.67
C VAL A 363 6.38 -7.50 -12.07
N TYR A 364 7.63 -7.88 -12.26
CA TYR A 364 8.10 -8.57 -13.47
C TYR A 364 8.20 -10.06 -13.17
N LEU A 365 7.45 -10.84 -13.92
CA LEU A 365 7.28 -12.27 -13.72
C LEU A 365 7.69 -13.03 -15.00
N VAL A 366 8.53 -14.05 -14.84
CA VAL A 366 8.93 -14.97 -15.92
C VAL A 366 8.47 -16.37 -15.55
N SER A 367 7.82 -17.04 -16.48
CA SER A 367 7.40 -18.44 -16.36
C SER A 367 8.07 -19.30 -17.42
N ASP A 368 8.52 -20.49 -17.03
CA ASP A 368 9.06 -21.54 -17.91
C ASP A 368 8.04 -22.66 -18.20
N GLY A 369 6.77 -22.45 -17.86
CA GLY A 369 5.71 -23.45 -17.99
C GLY A 369 5.48 -24.29 -16.74
N ALA A 370 6.25 -24.07 -15.68
CA ALA A 370 6.10 -24.78 -14.40
C ALA A 370 4.94 -24.22 -13.55
N ASN A 371 4.74 -24.82 -12.38
CA ASN A 371 3.76 -24.40 -11.38
C ASN A 371 4.29 -23.35 -10.40
N LYS A 372 5.46 -22.82 -10.64
CA LYS A 372 6.13 -21.80 -9.82
C LYS A 372 6.88 -20.80 -10.69
N PRO A 373 7.11 -19.57 -10.22
CA PRO A 373 7.87 -18.58 -10.97
C PRO A 373 9.29 -19.05 -11.29
N TYR A 374 9.73 -18.92 -12.54
CA TYR A 374 11.14 -19.06 -12.90
C TYR A 374 11.95 -17.87 -12.39
N ARG A 375 11.42 -16.65 -12.58
CA ARG A 375 12.00 -15.43 -12.06
C ARG A 375 10.90 -14.47 -11.60
N LEU A 376 11.09 -13.90 -10.42
CA LEU A 376 10.28 -12.81 -9.90
C LEU A 376 11.18 -11.62 -9.60
N LYS A 377 10.83 -10.44 -10.13
CA LYS A 377 11.47 -9.17 -9.83
C LYS A 377 10.43 -8.15 -9.38
N ILE A 378 10.70 -7.49 -8.28
CA ILE A 378 9.81 -6.49 -7.68
C ILE A 378 10.42 -5.10 -7.89
N ARG A 379 9.65 -4.20 -8.50
CA ARG A 379 9.96 -2.78 -8.56
C ARG A 379 9.25 -2.12 -7.39
N ALA A 380 10.01 -1.78 -6.36
CA ALA A 380 9.52 -1.07 -5.18
C ALA A 380 9.72 0.44 -5.36
N PRO A 381 8.69 1.28 -5.18
CA PRO A 381 8.83 2.73 -5.31
C PRO A 381 9.80 3.31 -4.28
N GLY A 382 9.75 2.85 -3.04
CA GLY A 382 10.61 3.32 -1.96
C GLY A 382 12.10 3.13 -2.20
N PHE A 383 12.50 2.13 -2.99
CA PHE A 383 13.91 1.91 -3.33
C PHE A 383 14.50 3.06 -4.15
N ALA A 384 13.75 3.54 -5.15
CA ALA A 384 14.16 4.70 -5.96
C ALA A 384 14.10 6.00 -5.16
N HIS A 385 13.07 6.17 -4.33
CA HIS A 385 12.89 7.36 -3.51
C HIS A 385 14.01 7.50 -2.47
N LEU A 386 14.42 6.42 -1.82
CA LEU A 386 15.49 6.44 -0.82
C LEU A 386 16.84 6.85 -1.42
N GLN A 387 17.12 6.53 -2.69
CA GLN A 387 18.34 6.95 -3.36
C GLN A 387 18.48 8.48 -3.39
N ALA A 388 17.37 9.21 -3.46
CA ALA A 388 17.37 10.67 -3.50
C ALA A 388 17.65 11.32 -2.14
N LEU A 389 17.67 10.57 -1.06
CA LEU A 389 17.84 11.09 0.31
C LEU A 389 19.11 11.96 0.45
N ASP A 390 20.21 11.55 -0.15
CA ASP A 390 21.46 12.32 -0.13
C ASP A 390 21.28 13.70 -0.78
N GLU A 391 20.71 13.76 -1.98
CA GLU A 391 20.50 15.02 -2.69
C GLU A 391 19.50 15.94 -2.00
N MET A 392 18.41 15.38 -1.50
CA MET A 392 17.38 16.13 -0.78
C MET A 392 17.87 16.67 0.58
N SER A 393 18.86 16.03 1.19
CA SER A 393 19.34 16.37 2.53
C SER A 393 20.52 17.34 2.55
N ARG A 394 21.25 17.45 1.44
CA ARG A 394 22.45 18.32 1.38
C ARG A 394 22.13 19.77 1.63
N GLY A 395 22.89 20.40 2.54
CA GLY A 395 22.68 21.79 2.94
C GLY A 395 21.55 22.03 3.92
N HIS A 396 20.76 21.01 4.24
CA HIS A 396 19.74 21.06 5.30
C HIS A 396 20.33 20.66 6.66
N MET A 397 19.59 20.94 7.71
CA MET A 397 19.96 20.56 9.06
C MET A 397 19.63 19.09 9.36
N LEU A 398 20.30 18.50 10.35
CA LEU A 398 20.00 17.13 10.82
C LEU A 398 18.51 16.91 11.12
N ALA A 399 17.85 17.91 11.71
CA ALA A 399 16.41 17.84 11.96
C ALA A 399 15.56 17.72 10.69
N ASP A 400 16.00 18.31 9.57
CA ASP A 400 15.29 18.26 8.30
C ASP A 400 15.46 16.90 7.62
N VAL A 401 16.55 16.17 7.87
CA VAL A 401 16.73 14.79 7.40
C VAL A 401 15.59 13.90 7.87
N VAL A 402 15.17 14.05 9.13
CA VAL A 402 14.01 13.30 9.67
C VAL A 402 12.74 13.62 8.90
N THR A 403 12.49 14.89 8.60
CA THR A 403 11.35 15.35 7.82
C THR A 403 11.41 14.80 6.38
N ILE A 404 12.60 14.79 5.77
CA ILE A 404 12.81 14.27 4.42
C ILE A 404 12.58 12.74 4.36
N ILE A 405 13.06 11.98 5.34
CA ILE A 405 12.76 10.55 5.45
C ILE A 405 11.24 10.33 5.56
N GLY A 406 10.57 11.09 6.43
CA GLY A 406 9.13 11.01 6.62
C GLY A 406 8.32 11.32 5.36
N THR A 407 8.72 12.35 4.59
CA THR A 407 8.02 12.73 3.35
C THR A 407 8.14 11.67 2.25
N GLN A 408 9.20 10.85 2.23
CA GLN A 408 9.41 9.78 1.25
C GLN A 408 8.47 8.59 1.47
N ASP A 409 7.84 8.48 2.63
CA ASP A 409 6.93 7.37 3.00
C ASP A 409 7.58 5.99 2.80
N ILE A 410 8.73 5.79 3.42
CA ILE A 410 9.59 4.61 3.21
C ILE A 410 9.12 3.45 4.08
N VAL A 411 8.99 2.26 3.48
CA VAL A 411 8.84 0.99 4.18
C VAL A 411 9.93 0.01 3.75
N PHE A 412 10.76 -0.41 4.68
CA PHE A 412 11.93 -1.23 4.37
C PHE A 412 11.60 -2.66 3.95
N GLY A 413 10.39 -3.14 4.21
CA GLY A 413 9.96 -4.44 3.74
C GLY A 413 9.93 -4.54 2.21
N GLU A 414 9.58 -3.47 1.50
CA GLU A 414 9.62 -3.40 0.03
C GLU A 414 11.01 -3.00 -0.51
N ILE A 415 11.75 -2.20 0.24
CA ILE A 415 13.09 -1.73 -0.18
C ILE A 415 14.08 -2.88 -0.14
N ASP A 416 14.10 -3.63 0.94
CA ASP A 416 15.05 -4.73 1.17
C ASP A 416 14.61 -6.05 0.52
N ARG A 417 13.30 -6.28 0.32
CA ARG A 417 12.64 -7.43 -0.33
C ARG A 417 12.92 -8.81 0.24
#